data_e29b2777615d3a3f8cdb3738c8da70ad
#
_entry.id   e29b2777615d3a3f8cdb3738c8da70ad
#
_cell.length_a   1.000
_cell.length_b   1.000
_cell.length_c   1.000
_cell.angle_alpha   90.00
_cell.angle_beta   90.00
_cell.angle_gamma   90.00
#
_symmetry.space_group_name_H-M   'P 1'
#
loop_
_entity.id
_entity.type
_entity.pdbx_description
1 polymer ?
#
loop_
_entity_poly.entity_id
_entity_poly.type
_entity_poly.pdbx_seq_one_letter_code
_entity_poly.pdbx_strand_id
1 'polypeptide(L)'
;EAVKEYSLAIDYSKKNGEDYELVYAYYLNRGNCYLKQNEFAKAIPDYTYSLKLNKDNGAIYANRGIAYFQTGKRKEACVDWRKAKSLGVTSVNAYINRYCR
;
A
#
# COMPACT_ATOMS: atom_id res chain seq x y z
N GLU A 1 19.59 2.89 3.30
CA GLU A 1 18.44 3.37 2.54
C GLU A 1 17.14 3.32 3.37
N ALA A 2 16.10 3.98 2.88
CA ALA A 2 14.85 4.12 3.61
C ALA A 2 14.16 2.77 3.89
N VAL A 3 14.17 1.83 2.94
CA VAL A 3 13.60 0.49 3.15
C VAL A 3 14.27 -0.20 4.33
N LYS A 4 15.58 -0.14 4.41
CA LYS A 4 16.35 -0.76 5.50
C LYS A 4 15.98 -0.14 6.85
N GLU A 5 15.85 1.16 6.91
CA GLU A 5 15.48 1.87 8.14
C GLU A 5 14.09 1.48 8.62
N TYR A 6 13.11 1.43 7.72
CA TYR A 6 11.76 1.01 8.07
C TYR A 6 11.70 -0.46 8.46
N SER A 7 12.49 -1.31 7.81
CA SER A 7 12.57 -2.73 8.18
C SER A 7 13.11 -2.93 9.58
N LEU A 8 14.14 -2.17 9.97
CA LEU A 8 14.67 -2.18 11.34
C LEU A 8 13.64 -1.69 12.35
N ALA A 9 12.89 -0.64 12.00
CA ALA A 9 11.83 -0.12 12.88
C ALA A 9 10.73 -1.15 13.09
N ILE A 10 10.33 -1.86 12.04
CA ILE A 10 9.32 -2.92 12.13
C ILE A 10 9.82 -4.05 13.03
N ASP A 11 11.05 -4.50 12.85
CA ASP A 11 11.64 -5.57 13.67
C ASP A 11 11.70 -5.17 15.13
N TYR A 12 12.11 -3.93 15.40
CA TYR A 12 12.13 -3.38 16.76
C TYR A 12 10.72 -3.39 17.37
N SER A 13 9.72 -2.93 16.61
CA SER A 13 8.35 -2.88 17.08
C SER A 13 7.80 -4.25 17.44
N LYS A 14 8.08 -5.26 16.63
CA LYS A 14 7.66 -6.64 16.89
C LYS A 14 8.25 -7.18 18.18
N LYS A 15 9.50 -6.87 18.46
CA LYS A 15 10.19 -7.32 19.69
C LYS A 15 9.64 -6.64 20.94
N ASN A 16 9.21 -5.39 20.83
CA ASN A 16 8.92 -4.54 21.98
C ASN A 16 7.43 -4.26 22.19
N GLY A 17 6.55 -4.91 21.45
CA GLY A 17 5.11 -4.77 21.63
C GLY A 17 4.61 -3.36 21.35
N GLU A 18 4.94 -2.83 20.22
CA GLU A 18 4.76 -1.44 19.87
C GLU A 18 3.34 -0.99 19.57
N ASP A 19 3.18 0.33 19.57
CA ASP A 19 2.00 1.08 19.19
C ASP A 19 1.62 0.78 17.74
N TYR A 20 0.37 0.38 17.53
CA TYR A 20 -0.17 0.04 16.20
C TYR A 20 -0.12 1.20 15.23
N GLU A 21 -0.26 2.44 15.69
CA GLU A 21 -0.17 3.62 14.82
C GLU A 21 1.21 3.76 14.20
N LEU A 22 2.26 3.54 14.98
CA LEU A 22 3.62 3.59 14.47
C LEU A 22 3.92 2.41 13.56
N VAL A 23 3.46 1.22 13.92
CA VAL A 23 3.69 0.02 13.13
C VAL A 23 3.04 0.16 11.74
N TYR A 24 1.80 0.64 11.68
CA TYR A 24 1.13 0.85 10.41
C TYR A 24 1.90 1.84 9.53
N ALA A 25 2.42 2.92 10.13
CA ALA A 25 3.18 3.93 9.40
C ALA A 25 4.49 3.38 8.85
N TYR A 26 5.18 2.53 9.60
CA TYR A 26 6.41 1.89 9.11
C TYR A 26 6.15 1.01 7.89
N TYR A 27 5.09 0.18 7.94
CA TYR A 27 4.73 -0.66 6.80
C TYR A 27 4.30 0.19 5.59
N LEU A 28 3.50 1.23 5.82
CA LEU A 28 3.09 2.14 4.76
C LEU A 28 4.30 2.79 4.08
N ASN A 29 5.21 3.32 4.88
CA ASN A 29 6.38 4.04 4.36
C ASN A 29 7.32 3.08 3.63
N ARG A 30 7.51 1.86 4.14
CA ARG A 30 8.32 0.86 3.45
C ARG A 30 7.67 0.45 2.12
N GLY A 31 6.35 0.25 2.11
CA GLY A 31 5.61 -0.04 0.89
C GLY A 31 5.79 1.06 -0.15
N ASN A 32 5.71 2.31 0.27
CA ASN A 32 5.92 3.45 -0.62
C ASN A 32 7.35 3.49 -1.17
N CYS A 33 8.34 3.14 -0.37
CA CYS A 33 9.72 3.05 -0.84
C CYS A 33 9.89 1.95 -1.88
N TYR A 34 9.29 0.78 -1.64
CA TYR A 34 9.31 -0.30 -2.63
C TYR A 34 8.62 0.14 -3.93
N LEU A 35 7.49 0.84 -3.83
CA LEU A 35 6.78 1.33 -5.02
C LEU A 35 7.67 2.26 -5.85
N LYS A 36 8.36 3.20 -5.20
CA LYS A 36 9.28 4.13 -5.87
C LYS A 36 10.44 3.42 -6.53
N GLN A 37 10.88 2.30 -5.97
CA GLN A 37 11.97 1.49 -6.52
C GLN A 37 11.49 0.49 -7.56
N ASN A 38 10.21 0.53 -7.94
CA ASN A 38 9.57 -0.41 -8.85
C ASN A 38 9.61 -1.86 -8.35
N GLU A 39 9.71 -2.04 -7.03
CA GLU A 39 9.64 -3.33 -6.34
C GLU A 39 8.19 -3.62 -5.98
N PHE A 40 7.34 -3.75 -7.00
CA PHE A 40 5.89 -3.79 -6.84
C PHE A 40 5.42 -5.00 -6.03
N ALA A 41 6.00 -6.16 -6.26
CA ALA A 41 5.63 -7.38 -5.54
C ALA A 41 5.95 -7.28 -4.03
N LYS A 42 6.98 -6.52 -3.67
CA LYS A 42 7.34 -6.29 -2.26
C LYS A 42 6.47 -5.25 -1.59
N ALA A 43 5.94 -4.29 -2.37
CA ALA A 43 5.06 -3.26 -1.83
C ALA A 43 3.71 -3.82 -1.39
N ILE A 44 3.19 -4.82 -2.10
CA ILE A 44 1.86 -5.36 -1.85
C ILE A 44 1.68 -5.90 -0.43
N PRO A 45 2.57 -6.76 0.11
CA PRO A 45 2.42 -7.23 1.50
C PRO A 45 2.46 -6.11 2.53
N ASP A 46 3.29 -5.10 2.32
CA ASP A 46 3.40 -3.97 3.24
C ASP A 46 2.12 -3.15 3.26
N TYR A 47 1.56 -2.85 2.09
CA TYR A 47 0.28 -2.16 2.01
C TYR A 47 -0.85 -3.00 2.61
N THR A 48 -0.86 -4.30 2.35
CA THR A 48 -1.88 -5.20 2.88
C THR A 48 -1.87 -5.22 4.40
N TYR A 49 -0.69 -5.29 4.99
CA TYR A 49 -0.57 -5.26 6.46
C TYR A 49 -0.97 -3.89 7.01
N SER A 50 -0.53 -2.82 6.36
CA SER A 50 -0.90 -1.46 6.76
C SER A 50 -2.42 -1.26 6.76
N LEU A 51 -3.12 -1.83 5.78
CA LEU A 51 -4.58 -1.76 5.70
C LEU A 51 -5.29 -2.56 6.80
N LYS A 52 -4.67 -3.61 7.34
CA LYS A 52 -5.22 -4.31 8.50
C LYS A 52 -5.30 -3.40 9.72
N LEU A 53 -4.35 -2.48 9.84
CA LEU A 53 -4.27 -1.56 10.97
C LEU A 53 -5.00 -0.25 10.70
N ASN A 54 -5.20 0.10 9.43
CA ASN A 54 -5.91 1.31 9.04
C ASN A 54 -6.72 1.05 7.76
N LYS A 55 -7.95 0.59 7.93
CA LYS A 55 -8.82 0.12 6.83
C LYS A 55 -9.31 1.21 5.89
N ASP A 56 -9.33 2.45 6.34
CA ASP A 56 -10.01 3.53 5.62
C ASP A 56 -9.03 4.50 4.95
N ASN A 57 -7.80 4.08 4.74
CA ASN A 57 -6.81 4.92 4.06
C ASN A 57 -6.87 4.69 2.56
N GLY A 58 -7.58 5.58 1.85
CA GLY A 58 -7.74 5.49 0.40
C GLY A 58 -6.44 5.54 -0.38
N ALA A 59 -5.44 6.28 0.10
CA ALA A 59 -4.14 6.38 -0.56
C ALA A 59 -3.42 5.03 -0.60
N ILE A 60 -3.55 4.22 0.46
CA ILE A 60 -2.94 2.89 0.49
C ILE A 60 -3.59 2.00 -0.57
N TYR A 61 -4.92 2.03 -0.67
CA TYR A 61 -5.62 1.27 -1.72
C TYR A 61 -5.18 1.72 -3.11
N ALA A 62 -5.06 3.04 -3.34
CA ALA A 62 -4.63 3.56 -4.62
C ALA A 62 -3.23 3.05 -5.01
N ASN A 63 -2.31 3.09 -4.07
CA ASN A 63 -0.92 2.65 -4.30
C ASN A 63 -0.82 1.14 -4.45
N ARG A 64 -1.56 0.37 -3.65
CA ARG A 64 -1.58 -1.09 -3.80
C ARG A 64 -2.19 -1.48 -5.14
N GLY A 65 -3.19 -0.73 -5.61
CA GLY A 65 -3.75 -0.93 -6.93
C GLY A 65 -2.71 -0.77 -8.02
N ILE A 66 -1.85 0.24 -7.93
CA ILE A 66 -0.73 0.43 -8.87
C ILE A 66 0.19 -0.79 -8.84
N ALA A 67 0.55 -1.26 -7.65
CA ALA A 67 1.44 -2.42 -7.50
C ALA A 67 0.79 -3.69 -8.08
N TYR A 68 -0.48 -3.91 -7.84
CA TYR A 68 -1.20 -5.05 -8.44
C TYR A 68 -1.22 -4.95 -9.97
N PHE A 69 -1.49 -3.76 -10.50
CA PHE A 69 -1.54 -3.57 -11.95
C PHE A 69 -0.18 -3.88 -12.59
N GLN A 70 0.90 -3.40 -11.99
CA GLN A 70 2.25 -3.60 -12.50
C GLN A 70 2.71 -5.06 -12.41
N THR A 71 2.11 -5.85 -11.53
CA THR A 71 2.39 -7.29 -11.41
C THR A 71 1.40 -8.16 -12.19
N GLY A 72 0.57 -7.54 -13.03
CA GLY A 72 -0.36 -8.26 -13.90
C GLY A 72 -1.67 -8.66 -13.25
N LYS A 73 -1.96 -8.16 -12.06
CA LYS A 73 -3.19 -8.48 -11.32
C LYS A 73 -4.23 -7.38 -11.51
N ARG A 74 -4.76 -7.27 -12.72
CA ARG A 74 -5.68 -6.20 -13.09
C ARG A 74 -6.99 -6.21 -12.27
N LYS A 75 -7.54 -7.38 -11.99
CA LYS A 75 -8.78 -7.47 -11.21
C LYS A 75 -8.61 -6.90 -9.81
N GLU A 76 -7.53 -7.29 -9.15
CA GLU A 76 -7.19 -6.81 -7.82
C GLU A 76 -6.92 -5.31 -7.83
N ALA A 77 -6.23 -4.81 -8.87
CA ALA A 77 -5.97 -3.39 -9.03
C ALA A 77 -7.29 -2.61 -9.12
N CYS A 78 -8.23 -3.11 -9.91
CA CYS A 78 -9.52 -2.44 -10.09
C CYS A 78 -10.35 -2.42 -8.81
N VAL A 79 -10.31 -3.50 -8.03
CA VAL A 79 -10.97 -3.55 -6.71
C VAL A 79 -10.38 -2.46 -5.81
N ASP A 80 -9.05 -2.36 -5.76
CA ASP A 80 -8.37 -1.38 -4.92
C ASP A 80 -8.66 0.06 -5.37
N TRP A 81 -8.62 0.33 -6.65
CA TRP A 81 -8.89 1.67 -7.17
C TRP A 81 -10.35 2.10 -6.92
N ARG A 82 -11.31 1.18 -7.06
CA ARG A 82 -12.71 1.48 -6.74
C ARG A 82 -12.90 1.74 -5.25
N LYS A 83 -12.20 1.00 -4.40
CA LYS A 83 -12.21 1.25 -2.96
C LYS A 83 -11.60 2.60 -2.64
N ALA A 84 -10.47 2.94 -3.25
CA ALA A 84 -9.82 4.24 -3.08
C ALA A 84 -10.78 5.37 -3.49
N LYS A 85 -11.47 5.21 -4.61
CA LYS A 85 -12.47 6.19 -5.08
C LYS A 85 -13.58 6.37 -4.05
N SER A 86 -14.09 5.27 -3.49
CA SER A 86 -15.15 5.33 -2.47
C SER A 86 -14.70 6.06 -1.21
N LEU A 87 -13.40 6.12 -0.98
CA LEU A 87 -12.80 6.83 0.17
C LEU A 87 -12.35 8.25 -0.20
N GLY A 88 -12.73 8.74 -1.36
CA GLY A 88 -12.48 10.12 -1.77
C GLY A 88 -11.25 10.36 -2.61
N VAL A 89 -10.52 9.32 -3.01
CA VAL A 89 -9.33 9.49 -3.85
C VAL A 89 -9.76 9.60 -5.31
N THR A 90 -9.62 10.79 -5.89
CA THR A 90 -10.05 11.04 -7.26
C THR A 90 -8.99 10.76 -8.32
N SER A 91 -7.72 10.70 -7.94
CA SER A 91 -6.63 10.44 -8.86
C SER A 91 -6.72 9.07 -9.56
N VAL A 92 -7.47 8.13 -8.97
CA VAL A 92 -7.67 6.80 -9.54
C VAL A 92 -8.71 6.76 -10.65
N ASN A 93 -9.48 7.83 -10.86
CA ASN A 93 -10.56 7.85 -11.84
C ASN A 93 -10.06 7.54 -13.25
N ALA A 94 -8.93 8.09 -13.63
CA ALA A 94 -8.34 7.83 -14.96
C ALA A 94 -7.99 6.35 -15.14
N TYR A 95 -7.43 5.73 -14.11
CA TYR A 95 -7.08 4.30 -14.13
C TYR A 95 -8.33 3.43 -14.25
N ILE A 96 -9.37 3.74 -13.46
CA ILE A 96 -10.63 3.00 -13.49
C ILE A 96 -11.23 3.10 -14.89
N ASN A 97 -11.30 4.29 -15.44
CA ASN A 97 -11.90 4.51 -16.78
C ASN A 97 -11.14 3.78 -17.87
N ARG A 98 -9.81 3.71 -17.75
CA ARG A 98 -8.97 3.11 -18.78
C ARG A 98 -8.86 1.58 -18.66
N TYR A 99 -8.76 1.06 -17.43
CA TYR A 99 -8.39 -0.34 -17.21
C TYR A 99 -9.46 -1.20 -16.56
N CYS A 100 -10.53 -0.61 -16.03
CA CYS A 100 -11.51 -1.32 -15.19
C CYS A 100 -12.89 -1.37 -15.85
N ARG A 101 -12.94 -1.69 -17.11
CA ARG A 101 -14.20 -1.80 -17.86
C ARG A 101 -14.86 -3.16 -17.70
#